data_dbd2ae856785d7ab32b43fb871463544
#
_entry.id   dbd2ae856785d7ab32b43fb871463544
#
_cell.length_a   1.000
_cell.length_b   1.000
_cell.length_c   1.000
_cell.angle_alpha   90.00
_cell.angle_beta   90.00
_cell.angle_gamma   90.00
#
_symmetry.space_group_name_H-M   'P 1'
#
loop_
_entity.id
_entity.type
_entity.pdbx_description
1 polymer ?
#
loop_
_entity_poly.entity_id
_entity_poly.type
_entity_poly.pdbx_seq_one_letter_code
_entity_poly.pdbx_strand_id
1 'polypeptide(L)'
;TYISAKNQYEQSEILFRKGMAGILALNLNEGEPCPVCGSVNHPNKASIKGEVPSEEKLEQLKKISEEEKSVHDDVLNKLTVINNEIKNKYNNILLLRAMEA
;
A
#
# COMPACT_ATOMS: atom_id res chain seq x y z
N THR A 1 -3.44 1.48 -12.76
CA THR A 1 -4.37 2.09 -11.81
C THR A 1 -3.78 2.15 -10.39
N TYR A 2 -4.36 2.97 -9.54
CA TYR A 2 -3.94 3.07 -8.15
C TYR A 2 -4.02 1.72 -7.42
N ILE A 3 -5.11 0.99 -7.59
CA ILE A 3 -5.31 -0.32 -6.95
C ILE A 3 -4.26 -1.32 -7.43
N SER A 4 -3.98 -1.35 -8.72
CA SER A 4 -2.95 -2.23 -9.30
C SER A 4 -1.56 -1.89 -8.76
N ALA A 5 -1.20 -0.62 -8.72
CA ALA A 5 0.09 -0.16 -8.21
C ALA A 5 0.26 -0.47 -6.72
N LYS A 6 -0.79 -0.26 -5.93
CA LYS A 6 -0.82 -0.59 -4.50
C LYS A 6 -0.61 -2.09 -4.28
N ASN A 7 -1.32 -2.93 -5.02
CA ASN A 7 -1.21 -4.38 -4.91
C ASN A 7 0.18 -4.88 -5.27
N GLN A 8 0.78 -4.34 -6.34
CA GLN A 8 2.15 -4.69 -6.72
C GLN A 8 3.16 -4.33 -5.63
N TYR A 9 3.02 -3.15 -5.05
CA TYR A 9 3.88 -2.73 -3.95
C TYR A 9 3.73 -3.64 -2.73
N GLU A 10 2.50 -3.92 -2.31
CA GLU A 10 2.22 -4.76 -1.14
C GLU A 10 2.76 -6.19 -1.30
N GLN A 11 2.56 -6.79 -2.49
CA GLN A 11 3.09 -8.12 -2.77
C GLN A 11 4.61 -8.15 -2.78
N SER A 12 5.24 -7.14 -3.37
CA SER A 12 6.70 -7.02 -3.40
C SER A 12 7.28 -6.77 -2.01
N GLU A 13 6.59 -6.00 -1.17
CA GLU A 13 6.97 -5.79 0.22
C GLU A 13 6.96 -7.08 1.03
N ILE A 14 5.94 -7.92 0.83
CA ILE A 14 5.85 -9.22 1.49
C ILE A 14 7.01 -10.12 1.06
N LEU A 15 7.30 -10.18 -0.24
CA LEU A 15 8.42 -10.98 -0.77
C LEU A 15 9.76 -10.47 -0.24
N PHE A 16 9.93 -9.16 -0.13
CA PHE A 16 11.13 -8.56 0.42
C PHE A 16 11.34 -8.96 1.89
N ARG A 17 10.29 -8.86 2.71
CA ARG A 17 10.36 -9.23 4.14
C ARG A 17 10.67 -10.72 4.32
N LYS A 18 10.04 -11.58 3.54
CA LYS A 18 10.31 -13.02 3.56
C LYS A 18 11.74 -13.33 3.15
N GLY A 19 12.24 -12.62 2.13
CA GLY A 19 13.63 -12.73 1.68
C GLY A 19 14.61 -12.30 2.77
N MET A 20 14.35 -11.20 3.44
CA MET A 20 15.18 -10.72 4.55
C MET A 20 15.18 -11.73 5.71
N ALA A 21 14.02 -12.30 6.04
CA ALA A 21 13.92 -13.33 7.07
C ALA A 21 14.77 -14.56 6.70
N GLY A 22 14.74 -14.97 5.42
CA GLY A 22 15.58 -16.07 4.93
C GLY A 22 17.06 -15.77 5.02
N ILE A 23 17.48 -14.56 4.67
CA ILE A 23 18.87 -14.11 4.77
C ILE A 23 19.34 -14.11 6.23
N LEU A 24 18.52 -13.57 7.13
CA LEU A 24 18.82 -13.58 8.57
C LEU A 24 18.94 -15.02 9.12
N ALA A 25 18.06 -15.92 8.65
CA ALA A 25 18.11 -17.32 9.07
C ALA A 25 19.37 -18.05 8.62
N LEU A 26 19.96 -17.68 7.48
CA LEU A 26 21.23 -18.23 7.01
C LEU A 26 22.40 -17.92 7.96
N ASN A 27 22.33 -16.81 8.69
CA ASN A 27 23.35 -16.39 9.62
C ASN A 27 23.17 -16.95 11.04
N LEU A 28 22.09 -17.72 11.26
CA LEU A 28 21.85 -18.35 12.56
C LEU A 28 22.74 -19.57 12.73
N ASN A 29 23.47 -19.62 13.84
CA ASN A 29 24.30 -20.75 14.24
C ASN A 29 23.63 -21.48 15.40
N GLU A 30 23.65 -22.80 15.36
CA GLU A 30 23.14 -23.61 16.48
C GLU A 30 23.96 -23.33 17.77
N GLY A 31 23.25 -23.17 18.85
CA GLY A 31 23.87 -22.89 20.16
C GLY A 31 24.17 -21.42 20.44
N GLU A 32 24.01 -20.54 19.44
CA GLU A 32 24.15 -19.10 19.62
C GLU A 32 22.79 -18.42 19.76
N PRO A 33 22.65 -17.45 20.66
CA PRO A 33 21.37 -16.70 20.77
C PRO A 33 21.02 -15.98 19.49
N CYS A 34 19.77 -16.11 19.05
CA CYS A 34 19.24 -15.36 17.92
C CYS A 34 19.20 -13.87 18.24
N PRO A 35 19.70 -12.97 17.36
CA PRO A 35 19.66 -11.54 17.62
C PRO A 35 18.23 -10.94 17.63
N VAL A 36 17.24 -11.70 17.19
CA VAL A 36 15.83 -11.24 17.16
C VAL A 36 15.06 -11.73 18.38
N CYS A 37 15.09 -13.03 18.67
CA CYS A 37 14.27 -13.63 19.73
C CYS A 37 15.08 -14.18 20.91
N GLY A 38 16.41 -14.24 20.81
CA GLY A 38 17.28 -14.78 21.85
C GLY A 38 17.30 -16.29 21.96
N SER A 39 16.49 -17.02 21.19
CA SER A 39 16.46 -18.49 21.22
C SER A 39 17.73 -19.06 20.61
N VAL A 40 18.18 -20.18 21.16
CA VAL A 40 19.36 -20.95 20.64
C VAL A 40 18.94 -22.06 19.69
N ASN A 41 17.65 -22.34 19.56
CA ASN A 41 17.11 -23.40 18.72
C ASN A 41 15.97 -22.90 17.86
N HIS A 42 16.07 -23.16 16.55
CA HIS A 42 15.06 -22.78 15.57
C HIS A 42 14.74 -24.01 14.71
N PRO A 43 13.76 -24.83 15.10
CA PRO A 43 13.44 -26.04 14.35
C PRO A 43 12.86 -25.76 12.96
N ASN A 44 12.32 -24.55 12.74
CA ASN A 44 11.64 -24.19 11.50
C ASN A 44 12.12 -22.84 11.00
N LYS A 45 13.39 -22.77 10.59
CA LYS A 45 13.99 -21.55 10.06
C LYS A 45 13.31 -21.09 8.78
N ALA A 46 13.18 -19.77 8.60
CA ALA A 46 12.79 -19.19 7.33
C ALA A 46 13.83 -19.53 6.25
N SER A 47 13.37 -19.72 5.04
CA SER A 47 14.25 -19.99 3.89
C SER A 47 13.93 -19.01 2.77
N ILE A 48 14.93 -18.74 1.91
CA ILE A 48 14.73 -17.92 0.72
C ILE A 48 14.01 -18.78 -0.31
N LYS A 49 12.80 -18.34 -0.70
CA LYS A 49 12.02 -19.01 -1.74
C LYS A 49 11.72 -18.02 -2.86
N GLY A 50 12.14 -18.37 -4.07
CA GLY A 50 11.90 -17.55 -5.25
C GLY A 50 12.75 -16.29 -5.30
N GLU A 51 12.36 -15.39 -6.16
CA GLU A 51 13.03 -14.11 -6.36
C GLU A 51 12.68 -13.13 -5.26
N VAL A 52 13.72 -12.48 -4.72
CA VAL A 52 13.56 -11.44 -3.72
C VAL A 52 13.75 -10.09 -4.41
N PRO A 53 12.76 -9.19 -4.39
CA PRO A 53 12.94 -7.88 -4.99
C PRO A 53 14.01 -7.10 -4.24
N SER A 54 14.74 -6.24 -4.97
CA SER A 54 15.74 -5.35 -4.37
C SER A 54 15.05 -4.23 -3.61
N GLU A 55 15.77 -3.61 -2.68
CA GLU A 55 15.30 -2.44 -1.96
C GLU A 55 14.98 -1.29 -2.91
N GLU A 56 15.80 -1.10 -3.96
CA GLU A 56 15.56 -0.10 -5.01
C GLU A 56 14.27 -0.35 -5.76
N LYS A 57 14.00 -1.59 -6.11
CA LYS A 57 12.76 -1.99 -6.78
C LYS A 57 11.55 -1.70 -5.90
N LEU A 58 11.65 -2.01 -4.62
CA LEU A 58 10.61 -1.76 -3.64
C LEU A 58 10.31 -0.26 -3.52
N GLU A 59 11.35 0.58 -3.46
CA GLU A 59 11.21 2.03 -3.41
C GLU A 59 10.55 2.59 -4.67
N GLN A 60 10.89 2.07 -5.85
CA GLN A 60 10.27 2.46 -7.11
C GLN A 60 8.77 2.15 -7.11
N LEU A 61 8.40 0.95 -6.67
CA LEU A 61 6.99 0.53 -6.61
C LEU A 61 6.20 1.35 -5.60
N LYS A 62 6.81 1.68 -4.47
CA LYS A 62 6.23 2.56 -3.46
C LYS A 62 5.95 3.95 -4.03
N LYS A 63 6.92 4.52 -4.74
CA LYS A 63 6.80 5.83 -5.37
C LYS A 63 5.67 5.85 -6.39
N ILE A 64 5.60 4.85 -7.26
CA ILE A 64 4.52 4.72 -8.25
C ILE A 64 3.16 4.63 -7.56
N SER A 65 3.05 3.85 -6.51
CA SER A 65 1.81 3.72 -5.73
C SER A 65 1.38 5.05 -5.11
N GLU A 66 2.33 5.80 -4.55
CA GLU A 66 2.05 7.11 -3.95
C GLU A 66 1.64 8.15 -5.00
N GLU A 67 2.27 8.16 -6.17
CA GLU A 67 1.92 9.04 -7.28
C GLU A 67 0.51 8.74 -7.81
N GLU A 68 0.19 7.46 -7.99
CA GLU A 68 -1.14 7.03 -8.43
C GLU A 68 -2.22 7.36 -7.39
N LYS A 69 -1.89 7.24 -6.12
CA LYS A 69 -2.77 7.64 -5.02
C LYS A 69 -3.06 9.14 -5.04
N SER A 70 -2.04 9.95 -5.26
CA SER A 70 -2.19 11.41 -5.33
C SER A 70 -3.14 11.81 -6.46
N VAL A 71 -2.98 11.22 -7.65
CA VAL A 71 -3.87 11.46 -8.79
C VAL A 71 -5.30 11.03 -8.47
N HIS A 72 -5.45 9.86 -7.88
CA HIS A 72 -6.75 9.31 -7.48
C HIS A 72 -7.46 10.24 -6.49
N ASP A 73 -6.75 10.72 -5.47
CA ASP A 73 -7.30 11.60 -4.45
C ASP A 73 -7.71 12.96 -5.03
N ASP A 74 -6.91 13.50 -5.95
CA ASP A 74 -7.22 14.76 -6.64
C ASP A 74 -8.50 14.64 -7.48
N VAL A 75 -8.63 13.56 -8.23
CA VAL A 75 -9.84 13.29 -9.05
C VAL A 75 -11.05 13.14 -8.14
N LEU A 76 -10.91 12.40 -7.04
CA LEU A 76 -12.00 12.20 -6.08
C LEU A 76 -12.44 13.53 -5.46
N ASN A 77 -11.50 14.39 -5.08
CA ASN A 77 -11.80 15.71 -4.53
C ASN A 77 -12.52 16.60 -5.53
N LYS A 78 -12.08 16.63 -6.78
CA LYS A 78 -12.75 17.36 -7.86
C LYS A 78 -14.17 16.87 -8.08
N LEU A 79 -14.35 15.56 -8.07
CA LEU A 79 -15.67 14.95 -8.23
C LEU A 79 -16.61 15.34 -7.09
N THR A 80 -16.12 15.35 -5.87
CA THR A 80 -16.88 15.77 -4.68
C THR A 80 -17.34 17.21 -4.79
N VAL A 81 -16.44 18.12 -5.22
CA VAL A 81 -16.77 19.54 -5.42
C VAL A 81 -17.86 19.70 -6.49
N ILE A 82 -17.73 19.03 -7.61
CA ILE A 82 -18.71 19.10 -8.71
C ILE A 82 -20.07 18.57 -8.24
N ASN A 83 -20.09 17.45 -7.54
CA ASN A 83 -21.33 16.87 -7.00
C ASN A 83 -22.03 17.83 -6.04
N ASN A 84 -21.27 18.51 -5.19
CA ASN A 84 -21.84 19.51 -4.27
C ASN A 84 -22.40 20.71 -5.01
N GLU A 85 -21.74 21.19 -6.06
CA GLU A 85 -22.23 22.29 -6.90
C GLU A 85 -23.55 21.92 -7.59
N ILE A 86 -23.62 20.71 -8.15
CA ILE A 86 -24.83 20.21 -8.78
C ILE A 86 -25.98 20.13 -7.78
N LYS A 87 -25.71 19.61 -6.60
CA LYS A 87 -26.70 19.50 -5.52
C LYS A 87 -27.23 20.86 -5.09
N ASN A 88 -26.35 21.85 -4.94
CA ASN A 88 -26.72 23.21 -4.56
C ASN A 88 -27.58 23.88 -5.63
N LYS A 89 -27.21 23.74 -6.89
CA LYS A 89 -27.99 24.27 -8.01
C LYS A 89 -29.36 23.64 -8.11
N TYR A 90 -29.43 22.33 -7.93
CA TYR A 90 -30.71 21.62 -7.91
C TYR A 90 -31.62 22.09 -6.79
N ASN A 91 -31.07 22.25 -5.58
CA ASN A 91 -31.82 22.77 -4.44
C ASN A 91 -32.33 24.19 -4.68
N ASN A 92 -31.52 25.04 -5.31
CA ASN A 92 -31.91 26.43 -5.66
C ASN A 92 -33.07 26.45 -6.66
N ILE A 93 -33.04 25.57 -7.66
CA ILE A 93 -34.14 25.41 -8.63
C ILE A 93 -35.43 25.00 -7.94
N LEU A 94 -35.36 24.04 -7.02
CA LEU A 94 -36.52 23.61 -6.24
C LEU A 94 -37.11 24.72 -5.40
N LEU A 95 -36.26 25.54 -4.78
CA LEU A 95 -36.69 26.71 -4.01
C LEU A 95 -37.41 27.74 -4.89
N LEU A 96 -36.86 28.05 -6.05
CA LEU A 96 -37.46 28.99 -7.00
C LEU A 96 -38.86 28.49 -7.47
N ARG A 97 -39.00 27.21 -7.74
CA ARG A 97 -40.29 26.60 -8.11
C ARG A 97 -41.30 26.73 -6.97
N ALA A 98 -40.87 26.52 -5.74
CA ALA A 98 -41.74 26.65 -4.56
C ALA A 98 -42.20 28.11 -4.35
N MET A 99 -41.36 29.08 -4.72
CA MET A 99 -41.70 30.51 -4.63
C MET A 99 -42.66 30.97 -5.72
N GLU A 100 -42.70 30.30 -6.88
CA GLU A 100 -43.61 30.60 -8.00
C GLU A 100 -45.00 30.01 -7.82
N ALA A 101 -45.16 29.05 -6.93
CA ALA A 101 -46.41 28.32 -6.72
C ALA A 101 -47.48 29.15 -5.94
#